data_a22c58322613afddfa97c4fcb7c65dcd
#
_entry.id   a22c58322613afddfa97c4fcb7c65dcd
#
_cell.length_a   1.000
_cell.length_b   1.000
_cell.length_c   1.000
_cell.angle_alpha   90.00
_cell.angle_beta   90.00
_cell.angle_gamma   90.00
#
_symmetry.space_group_name_H-M   'P 1'
#
loop_
_entity.id
_entity.type
_entity.pdbx_description
1 polymer ?
#
loop_
_entity_poly.entity_id
_entity_poly.type
_entity_poly.pdbx_seq_one_letter_code
_entity_poly.pdbx_strand_id
1 'polypeptide(L)'
;MARFQIKSFEQEAVVFDTASGDTHHLAPFNVALFQLVQNNPGMTLDEMHVALAYRLSLGIGPDLVHQTDQALASLRLIGLLETP
;
A
#
# COMPACT_ATOMS: atom_id res chain seq x y z
N MET A 1 21.96 -2.80 -4.38
CA MET A 1 21.36 -2.14 -3.20
C MET A 1 19.92 -1.77 -3.50
N ALA A 2 19.01 -2.10 -2.61
CA ALA A 2 17.60 -1.78 -2.83
C ALA A 2 17.38 -0.27 -2.72
N ARG A 3 16.54 0.28 -3.60
CA ARG A 3 16.17 1.68 -3.56
C ARG A 3 15.40 2.04 -2.29
N PHE A 4 14.56 1.10 -1.81
CA PHE A 4 13.73 1.36 -0.64
C PHE A 4 14.15 0.47 0.52
N GLN A 5 14.24 1.08 1.70
CA GLN A 5 14.41 0.37 2.96
C GLN A 5 13.12 0.55 3.75
N ILE A 6 12.51 -0.56 4.16
CA ILE A 6 11.21 -0.55 4.84
C ILE A 6 11.38 -1.08 6.25
N LYS A 7 10.95 -0.30 7.23
CA LYS A 7 10.87 -0.72 8.63
C LYS A 7 9.43 -0.74 9.06
N SER A 8 8.99 -1.89 9.56
CA SER A 8 7.61 -2.06 10.03
C SER A 8 7.54 -1.90 11.54
N PHE A 9 6.53 -1.16 12.00
CA PHE A 9 6.24 -0.93 13.40
C PHE A 9 4.77 -1.30 13.65
N GLU A 10 4.52 -2.48 14.18
CA GLU A 10 3.16 -2.98 14.38
C GLU A 10 2.36 -2.94 13.06
N GLN A 11 1.45 -1.97 12.92
CA GLN A 11 0.62 -1.84 11.72
C GLN A 11 1.08 -0.73 10.78
N GLU A 12 2.10 0.01 11.16
CA GLU A 12 2.63 1.11 10.37
C GLU A 12 3.99 0.73 9.79
N ALA A 13 4.43 1.48 8.80
CA ALA A 13 5.75 1.29 8.24
C ALA A 13 6.37 2.63 7.86
N VAL A 14 7.69 2.66 7.90
CA VAL A 14 8.48 3.79 7.41
C VAL A 14 9.28 3.30 6.22
N VAL A 15 9.18 4.02 5.10
CA VAL A 15 9.92 3.71 3.89
C VAL A 15 10.96 4.78 3.66
N PHE A 16 12.22 4.38 3.59
CA PHE A 16 13.33 5.28 3.27
C PHE A 16 13.73 5.06 1.81
N ASP A 17 13.66 6.12 1.00
CA ASP A 17 14.06 6.09 -0.40
C ASP A 17 15.53 6.49 -0.49
N THR A 18 16.40 5.53 -0.77
CA THR A 18 17.84 5.77 -0.82
C THR A 18 18.25 6.61 -2.03
N ALA A 19 17.42 6.66 -3.08
CA ALA A 19 17.72 7.44 -4.27
C ALA A 19 17.47 8.94 -4.05
N SER A 20 16.39 9.30 -3.34
CA SER A 20 16.02 10.70 -3.09
C SER A 20 16.43 11.19 -1.71
N GLY A 21 16.64 10.27 -0.76
CA GLY A 21 16.89 10.61 0.63
C GLY A 21 15.62 10.89 1.42
N ASP A 22 14.46 10.71 0.82
CA ASP A 22 13.18 10.99 1.48
C ASP A 22 12.73 9.84 2.35
N THR A 23 12.01 10.18 3.42
CA THR A 23 11.38 9.22 4.32
C THR A 23 9.87 9.37 4.23
N HIS A 24 9.17 8.25 4.04
CA HIS A 24 7.71 8.24 3.91
C HIS A 24 7.10 7.37 4.99
N HIS A 25 6.06 7.87 5.65
CA HIS A 25 5.30 7.12 6.62
C HIS A 25 4.08 6.51 5.95
N LEU A 26 3.90 5.19 6.10
CA LEU A 26 2.76 4.48 5.57
C LEU A 26 1.77 4.17 6.68
N ALA A 27 0.52 4.63 6.51
CA ALA A 27 -0.57 4.30 7.41
C ALA A 27 -0.93 2.82 7.29
N PRO A 28 -1.64 2.24 8.28
CA PRO A 28 -1.97 0.81 8.26
C PRO A 28 -2.67 0.35 6.99
N PHE A 29 -3.58 1.14 6.44
CA PHE A 29 -4.27 0.82 5.19
C PHE A 29 -3.29 0.69 4.03
N ASN A 30 -2.36 1.64 3.92
CA ASN A 30 -1.36 1.64 2.84
C ASN A 30 -0.39 0.46 2.96
N VAL A 31 0.01 0.12 4.19
CA VAL A 31 0.87 -1.03 4.45
C VAL A 31 0.17 -2.32 4.01
N ALA A 32 -1.10 -2.48 4.42
CA ALA A 32 -1.87 -3.67 4.05
C ALA A 32 -2.01 -3.81 2.54
N LEU A 33 -2.33 -2.72 1.86
CA LEU A 33 -2.46 -2.71 0.40
C LEU A 33 -1.14 -3.06 -0.28
N PHE A 34 -0.05 -2.46 0.16
CA PHE A 34 1.28 -2.71 -0.40
C PHE A 34 1.66 -4.18 -0.26
N GLN A 35 1.44 -4.76 0.91
CA GLN A 35 1.73 -6.17 1.15
C GLN A 35 0.88 -7.09 0.27
N LEU A 36 -0.40 -6.75 0.09
CA LEU A 36 -1.28 -7.54 -0.78
C LEU A 36 -0.79 -7.54 -2.22
N VAL A 37 -0.42 -6.37 -2.73
CA VAL A 37 0.06 -6.24 -4.11
C VAL A 37 1.38 -6.99 -4.29
N GLN A 38 2.28 -6.90 -3.33
CA GLN A 38 3.57 -7.61 -3.40
C GLN A 38 3.40 -9.12 -3.42
N ASN A 39 2.47 -9.63 -2.59
CA ASN A 39 2.28 -11.07 -2.45
C ASN A 39 1.39 -11.65 -3.55
N ASN A 40 0.62 -10.82 -4.23
CA ASN A 40 -0.34 -11.25 -5.24
C ASN A 40 -0.24 -10.37 -6.48
N PRO A 41 0.88 -10.45 -7.23
CA PRO A 41 1.00 -9.68 -8.47
C PRO A 41 -0.04 -10.15 -9.47
N GLY A 42 -0.80 -9.24 -10.04
CA GLY A 42 -1.90 -9.58 -10.92
C GLY A 42 -3.26 -9.61 -10.24
N MET A 43 -3.33 -9.29 -8.96
CA MET A 43 -4.60 -9.15 -8.26
C MET A 43 -5.43 -8.03 -8.89
N THR A 44 -6.72 -8.32 -9.12
CA THR A 44 -7.64 -7.30 -9.65
C THR A 44 -8.02 -6.30 -8.55
N LEU A 45 -8.56 -5.15 -8.97
CA LEU A 45 -8.99 -4.11 -8.03
C LEU A 45 -10.11 -4.63 -7.13
N ASP A 46 -11.05 -5.39 -7.69
CA ASP A 46 -12.14 -5.99 -6.91
C ASP A 46 -11.61 -6.96 -5.86
N GLU A 47 -10.61 -7.76 -6.22
CA GLU A 47 -9.98 -8.67 -5.28
C GLU A 47 -9.27 -7.91 -4.17
N MET A 48 -8.65 -6.77 -4.48
CA MET A 48 -8.02 -5.90 -3.48
C MET A 48 -9.05 -5.39 -2.48
N HIS A 49 -10.22 -4.95 -2.96
CA HIS A 49 -11.28 -4.45 -2.08
C HIS A 49 -11.74 -5.53 -1.10
N VAL A 50 -11.99 -6.73 -1.59
CA VAL A 50 -12.43 -7.85 -0.74
C VAL A 50 -11.35 -8.21 0.27
N ALA A 51 -10.12 -8.32 -0.16
CA ALA A 51 -9.00 -8.70 0.71
C ALA A 51 -8.75 -7.65 1.80
N LEU A 52 -8.80 -6.36 1.44
CA LEU A 52 -8.63 -5.28 2.40
C LEU A 52 -9.77 -5.21 3.40
N ALA A 53 -11.01 -5.41 2.94
CA ALA A 53 -12.16 -5.43 3.82
C ALA A 53 -12.03 -6.54 4.86
N TYR A 54 -11.62 -7.72 4.44
CA TYR A 54 -11.41 -8.84 5.34
C TYR A 54 -10.28 -8.59 6.32
N ARG A 55 -9.13 -8.15 5.79
CA ARG A 55 -7.92 -7.97 6.58
C ARG A 55 -8.05 -6.87 7.63
N LEU A 56 -8.74 -5.78 7.29
CA LEU A 56 -8.89 -4.60 8.15
C LEU A 56 -10.24 -4.54 8.85
N SER A 57 -11.09 -5.55 8.67
CA SER A 57 -12.44 -5.63 9.24
C SER A 57 -13.29 -4.42 8.85
N LEU A 58 -13.22 -4.04 7.57
CA LEU A 58 -13.96 -2.92 7.01
C LEU A 58 -15.13 -3.41 6.18
N GLY A 59 -16.17 -2.57 6.08
CA GLY A 59 -17.27 -2.84 5.16
C GLY A 59 -16.86 -2.56 3.72
N ILE A 60 -17.42 -3.31 2.76
CA ILE A 60 -17.22 -3.06 1.34
C ILE A 60 -18.22 -1.99 0.91
N GLY A 61 -17.72 -0.85 0.44
CA GLY A 61 -18.58 0.25 0.03
C GLY A 61 -17.76 1.38 -0.59
N PRO A 62 -18.40 2.53 -0.87
CA PRO A 62 -17.73 3.66 -1.53
C PRO A 62 -16.52 4.18 -0.76
N ASP A 63 -16.57 4.18 0.57
CA ASP A 63 -15.44 4.65 1.39
C ASP A 63 -14.21 3.77 1.21
N LEU A 64 -14.40 2.44 1.18
CA LEU A 64 -13.30 1.51 0.97
C LEU A 64 -12.70 1.70 -0.43
N VAL A 65 -13.54 1.83 -1.44
CA VAL A 65 -13.09 2.07 -2.82
C VAL A 65 -12.28 3.34 -2.90
N HIS A 66 -12.75 4.42 -2.29
CA HIS A 66 -12.06 5.71 -2.28
C HIS A 66 -10.71 5.62 -1.56
N GLN A 67 -10.67 4.99 -0.39
CA GLN A 67 -9.42 4.80 0.35
C GLN A 67 -8.42 3.96 -0.43
N THR A 68 -8.89 2.91 -1.12
CA THR A 68 -8.03 2.07 -1.95
C THR A 68 -7.42 2.87 -3.08
N ASP A 69 -8.22 3.69 -3.77
CA ASP A 69 -7.73 4.54 -4.86
C ASP A 69 -6.69 5.53 -4.37
N GLN A 70 -6.95 6.17 -3.22
CA GLN A 70 -5.99 7.11 -2.64
C GLN A 70 -4.69 6.44 -2.23
N ALA A 71 -4.79 5.25 -1.63
CA ALA A 71 -3.61 4.51 -1.21
C ALA A 71 -2.76 4.07 -2.41
N LEU A 72 -3.41 3.59 -3.48
CA LEU A 72 -2.70 3.24 -4.71
C LEU A 72 -1.99 4.44 -5.31
N ALA A 73 -2.66 5.59 -5.36
CA ALA A 73 -2.07 6.81 -5.88
C ALA A 73 -0.85 7.24 -5.04
N SER A 74 -0.95 7.17 -3.71
CA SER A 74 0.15 7.50 -2.82
C SER A 74 1.35 6.58 -3.01
N LEU A 75 1.12 5.27 -3.12
CA LEU A 75 2.19 4.30 -3.32
C LEU A 75 2.89 4.48 -4.67
N ARG A 76 2.12 4.83 -5.72
CA ARG A 76 2.68 5.14 -7.02
C ARG A 76 3.51 6.43 -6.99
N LEU A 77 3.02 7.44 -6.29
CA LEU A 77 3.71 8.72 -6.18
C LEU A 77 5.07 8.57 -5.49
N ILE A 78 5.14 7.73 -4.45
CA ILE A 78 6.38 7.43 -3.76
C ILE A 78 7.31 6.60 -4.64
N GLY A 79 6.76 5.80 -5.56
CA GLY A 79 7.51 4.90 -6.42
C GLY A 79 7.56 3.46 -5.95
N LEU A 80 6.79 3.12 -4.91
CA LEU A 80 6.73 1.75 -4.40
C LEU A 80 5.93 0.82 -5.32
N LEU A 81 4.97 1.36 -6.06
CA LEU A 81 4.23 0.63 -7.07
C LEU A 81 4.53 1.23 -8.43
N GLU A 82 4.87 0.38 -9.38
CA GLU A 82 5.08 0.82 -10.75
C GLU A 82 3.74 0.97 -11.46
N THR A 83 3.68 2.00 -12.32
CA THR A 83 2.51 2.19 -13.17
C THR A 83 2.72 1.37 -14.43
N PRO A 84 1.75 0.54 -14.81
CA PRO A 84 1.85 -0.20 -16.06
C PRO A 84 1.82 0.75 -17.27
#